data_82448c0fbb04aa77061805ab52562311
#
_entry.id   82448c0fbb04aa77061805ab52562311
#
_cell.length_a   1.000
_cell.length_b   1.000
_cell.length_c   1.000
_cell.angle_alpha   90.00
_cell.angle_beta   90.00
_cell.angle_gamma   90.00
#
_symmetry.space_group_name_H-M   'P 1'
#
loop_
_entity.id
_entity.type
_entity.pdbx_description
1 polymer ?
#
loop_
_entity_poly.entity_id
_entity_poly.type
_entity_poly.pdbx_seq_one_letter_code
_entity_poly.pdbx_strand_id
1 'polypeptide(L)'
;MLTYSAITKVKDRERAEGLGVALEKLNPPPMGVGIFELEDGSGEWEVGAYFHDKPDEISILVLENAFGTAGFAISEIPETDWVAKVKRELSPVEAGRFFVFGNHDLKKLPKDKFGLLIEASMAFGTGHHGTTRGCLLALNNLIEKGKKIDDVIDIGCGTAVLAMAVAKVSSARVIASDVDQVAVEVALANLKANKLENRIVCFQATGFEHTEIKSNAPFDL
;
A
#
# COMPACT_ATOMS: atom_id res chain seq x y z
N MET A 1 8.13 15.11 17.45
CA MET A 1 9.58 15.02 17.17
C MET A 1 9.77 15.51 15.76
N LEU A 2 10.64 16.50 15.51
CA LEU A 2 10.90 16.98 14.15
C LEU A 2 11.61 15.88 13.36
N THR A 3 11.28 15.75 12.11
CA THR A 3 11.94 14.82 11.18
C THR A 3 12.44 15.62 9.98
N TYR A 4 13.62 15.32 9.49
CA TYR A 4 14.20 15.96 8.31
C TYR A 4 14.31 14.99 7.16
N SER A 5 14.09 15.46 5.94
CA SER A 5 14.42 14.74 4.70
C SER A 5 15.54 15.44 3.96
N ALA A 6 16.40 14.65 3.34
CA ALA A 6 17.38 15.11 2.36
C ALA A 6 17.16 14.32 1.07
N ILE A 7 16.69 14.98 0.02
CA ILE A 7 16.27 14.35 -1.23
C ILE A 7 17.09 14.92 -2.40
N THR A 8 17.60 14.06 -3.26
CA THR A 8 18.31 14.45 -4.48
C THR A 8 17.96 13.53 -5.64
N LYS A 9 18.39 13.91 -6.87
CA LYS A 9 18.25 13.11 -8.08
C LYS A 9 19.61 12.76 -8.67
N VAL A 10 19.69 11.55 -9.22
CA VAL A 10 20.87 11.04 -9.93
C VAL A 10 20.44 10.39 -11.25
N LYS A 11 21.37 10.30 -12.21
CA LYS A 11 21.06 9.92 -13.59
C LYS A 11 20.87 8.43 -13.84
N ASP A 12 21.38 7.57 -12.95
CA ASP A 12 21.38 6.12 -13.17
C ASP A 12 21.25 5.35 -11.86
N ARG A 13 20.84 4.12 -11.98
CA ARG A 13 20.60 3.20 -10.86
C ARG A 13 21.85 2.91 -10.03
N GLU A 14 23.00 2.72 -10.68
CA GLU A 14 24.23 2.37 -9.98
C GLU A 14 24.67 3.51 -9.04
N ARG A 15 24.56 4.76 -9.48
CA ARG A 15 24.81 5.94 -8.64
C ARG A 15 23.80 6.06 -7.52
N ALA A 16 22.50 5.77 -7.79
CA ALA A 16 21.47 5.83 -6.79
C ALA A 16 21.72 4.81 -5.66
N GLU A 17 22.04 3.58 -6.01
CA GLU A 17 22.38 2.52 -5.05
C GLU A 17 23.65 2.86 -4.27
N GLY A 18 24.71 3.33 -4.95
CA GLY A 18 25.96 3.76 -4.31
C GLY A 18 25.76 4.92 -3.33
N LEU A 19 24.96 5.92 -3.73
CA LEU A 19 24.61 7.05 -2.87
C LEU A 19 23.79 6.61 -1.66
N GLY A 20 22.84 5.70 -1.85
CA GLY A 20 22.05 5.13 -0.76
C GLY A 20 22.92 4.47 0.31
N VAL A 21 23.85 3.62 -0.11
CA VAL A 21 24.84 2.97 0.79
C VAL A 21 25.72 4.00 1.50
N ALA A 22 26.07 5.09 0.84
CA ALA A 22 26.88 6.15 1.44
C ALA A 22 26.08 6.97 2.47
N LEU A 23 24.82 7.26 2.21
CA LEU A 23 23.92 7.93 3.14
C LEU A 23 23.71 7.12 4.43
N GLU A 24 23.54 5.80 4.33
CA GLU A 24 23.41 4.92 5.50
C GLU A 24 24.60 4.94 6.45
N LYS A 25 25.78 5.33 5.93
CA LYS A 25 27.05 5.41 6.71
C LYS A 25 27.28 6.78 7.36
N LEU A 26 26.38 7.73 7.20
CA LEU A 26 26.48 9.01 7.88
C LEU A 26 26.42 8.85 9.41
N ASN A 27 26.94 9.83 10.12
CA ASN A 27 26.89 9.87 11.59
C ASN A 27 26.35 11.23 12.05
N PRO A 28 25.15 11.31 12.65
CA PRO A 28 24.25 10.18 12.94
C PRO A 28 23.65 9.56 11.65
N PRO A 29 23.35 8.25 11.68
CA PRO A 29 22.78 7.58 10.52
C PRO A 29 21.33 8.03 10.31
N PRO A 30 20.82 8.01 9.05
CA PRO A 30 19.42 8.23 8.79
C PRO A 30 18.55 7.11 9.38
N MET A 31 17.28 7.40 9.65
CA MET A 31 16.25 6.42 10.03
C MET A 31 15.91 5.46 8.89
N GLY A 32 16.07 5.92 7.65
CA GLY A 32 15.85 5.13 6.45
C GLY A 32 16.31 5.88 5.21
N VAL A 33 16.63 5.09 4.17
CA VAL A 33 17.01 5.59 2.84
C VAL A 33 16.06 4.95 1.83
N GLY A 34 15.49 5.76 0.94
CA GLY A 34 14.64 5.33 -0.17
C GLY A 34 15.31 5.62 -1.51
N ILE A 35 15.18 4.70 -2.46
CA ILE A 35 15.71 4.83 -3.83
C ILE A 35 14.58 4.48 -4.78
N PHE A 36 14.20 5.42 -5.67
CA PHE A 36 13.06 5.27 -6.56
C PHE A 36 13.41 5.74 -7.98
N GLU A 37 13.03 4.96 -8.97
CA GLU A 37 13.06 5.40 -10.37
C GLU A 37 11.93 6.39 -10.63
N LEU A 38 12.24 7.51 -11.31
CA LEU A 38 11.21 8.48 -11.67
C LEU A 38 10.46 7.97 -12.90
N GLU A 39 9.15 7.73 -12.74
CA GLU A 39 8.27 7.23 -13.82
C GLU A 39 7.86 8.34 -14.82
N ASP A 40 8.69 9.37 -14.99
CA ASP A 40 8.45 10.49 -15.91
C ASP A 40 9.14 10.32 -17.29
N GLY A 41 9.81 9.18 -17.49
CA GLY A 41 10.55 8.86 -18.70
C GLY A 41 11.94 9.52 -18.79
N SER A 42 12.39 10.22 -17.76
CA SER A 42 13.73 10.84 -17.72
C SER A 42 14.86 9.82 -17.53
N GLY A 43 14.55 8.66 -16.96
CA GLY A 43 15.54 7.67 -16.53
C GLY A 43 16.33 8.11 -15.29
N GLU A 44 15.90 9.17 -14.62
CA GLU A 44 16.49 9.64 -13.38
C GLU A 44 15.97 8.85 -12.17
N TRP A 45 16.78 8.84 -11.12
CA TRP A 45 16.49 8.18 -9.84
C TRP A 45 16.45 9.21 -8.73
N GLU A 46 15.45 9.14 -7.90
CA GLU A 46 15.36 9.91 -6.66
C GLU A 46 15.95 9.09 -5.50
N VAL A 47 16.83 9.74 -4.72
CA VAL A 47 17.41 9.17 -3.51
C VAL A 47 17.05 10.10 -2.36
N GLY A 48 16.37 9.55 -1.36
CA GLY A 48 15.92 10.26 -0.17
C GLY A 48 16.42 9.62 1.11
N ALA A 49 16.90 10.40 2.05
CA ALA A 49 17.26 9.97 3.40
C ALA A 49 16.43 10.75 4.43
N TYR A 50 16.02 10.07 5.51
CA TYR A 50 15.19 10.63 6.58
C TYR A 50 15.94 10.59 7.90
N PHE A 51 15.93 11.69 8.66
CA PHE A 51 16.70 11.88 9.88
C PHE A 51 15.82 12.37 11.02
N HIS A 52 16.17 12.00 12.26
CA HIS A 52 15.56 12.57 13.46
C HIS A 52 15.91 14.04 13.67
N ASP A 53 17.16 14.39 13.39
CA ASP A 53 17.68 15.76 13.51
C ASP A 53 18.18 16.23 12.14
N LYS A 54 18.37 17.55 12.01
CA LYS A 54 18.89 18.12 10.76
C LYS A 54 20.25 17.47 10.42
N PRO A 55 20.40 16.88 9.21
CA PRO A 55 21.65 16.26 8.82
C PRO A 55 22.79 17.28 8.75
N ASP A 56 24.02 16.81 8.98
CA ASP A 56 25.20 17.65 8.85
C ASP A 56 25.40 18.11 7.40
N GLU A 57 25.32 19.42 7.18
CA GLU A 57 25.39 20.02 5.84
C GLU A 57 26.72 19.74 5.14
N ILE A 58 27.82 19.60 5.90
CA ILE A 58 29.15 19.31 5.34
C ILE A 58 29.17 17.87 4.81
N SER A 59 28.66 16.92 5.56
CA SER A 59 28.57 15.52 5.15
C SER A 59 27.70 15.36 3.90
N ILE A 60 26.59 16.07 3.84
CA ILE A 60 25.71 16.09 2.65
C ILE A 60 26.44 16.67 1.46
N LEU A 61 27.13 17.83 1.60
CA LEU A 61 27.88 18.46 0.54
C LEU A 61 29.01 17.57 -0.01
N VAL A 62 29.67 16.79 0.86
CA VAL A 62 30.66 15.80 0.43
C VAL A 62 30.04 14.73 -0.46
N LEU A 63 28.85 14.22 -0.11
CA LEU A 63 28.12 13.26 -0.93
C LEU A 63 27.64 13.85 -2.26
N GLU A 64 27.16 15.09 -2.25
CA GLU A 64 26.80 15.81 -3.49
C GLU A 64 27.95 15.82 -4.50
N ASN A 65 29.14 16.19 -4.04
CA ASN A 65 30.32 16.26 -4.90
C ASN A 65 30.80 14.87 -5.34
N ALA A 66 30.80 13.89 -4.41
CA ALA A 66 31.28 12.54 -4.69
C ALA A 66 30.41 11.81 -5.73
N PHE A 67 29.10 12.02 -5.70
CA PHE A 67 28.13 11.36 -6.59
C PHE A 67 27.66 12.25 -7.75
N GLY A 68 28.07 13.52 -7.80
CA GLY A 68 27.73 14.46 -8.86
C GLY A 68 26.22 14.72 -8.95
N THR A 69 25.58 14.91 -7.82
CA THR A 69 24.14 15.19 -7.74
C THR A 69 23.85 16.66 -8.03
N ALA A 70 22.58 16.98 -8.30
CA ALA A 70 22.12 18.37 -8.49
C ALA A 70 21.97 19.18 -7.19
N GLY A 71 22.42 18.60 -6.05
CA GLY A 71 22.23 19.12 -4.70
C GLY A 71 21.11 18.39 -3.96
N PHE A 72 21.18 18.39 -2.61
CA PHE A 72 20.12 17.84 -1.76
C PHE A 72 19.12 18.94 -1.36
N ALA A 73 17.84 18.68 -1.59
CA ALA A 73 16.77 19.46 -0.97
C ALA A 73 16.58 18.96 0.46
N ILE A 74 17.09 19.73 1.44
CA ILE A 74 16.89 19.44 2.86
C ILE A 74 15.62 20.17 3.31
N SER A 75 14.66 19.42 3.85
CA SER A 75 13.39 19.95 4.33
C SER A 75 13.08 19.40 5.72
N GLU A 76 12.56 20.28 6.59
CA GLU A 76 11.92 19.87 7.82
C GLU A 76 10.56 19.28 7.49
N ILE A 77 10.33 18.06 7.96
CA ILE A 77 9.04 17.41 7.86
C ILE A 77 8.30 17.70 9.17
N PRO A 78 7.31 18.60 9.16
CA PRO A 78 6.55 18.89 10.37
C PRO A 78 5.89 17.60 10.83
N GLU A 79 5.74 17.46 12.15
CA GLU A 79 4.99 16.38 12.80
C GLU A 79 3.49 16.49 12.46
N THR A 80 3.22 16.58 11.17
CA THR A 80 1.87 16.51 10.66
C THR A 80 1.53 15.03 10.67
N ASP A 81 0.38 14.69 11.21
CA ASP A 81 -0.17 13.35 11.13
C ASP A 81 -0.22 12.90 9.65
N TRP A 82 0.90 12.33 9.19
CA TRP A 82 1.06 11.83 7.82
C TRP A 82 -0.05 10.85 7.47
N VAL A 83 -0.49 10.09 8.47
CA VAL A 83 -1.61 9.17 8.34
C VAL A 83 -2.89 9.97 8.07
N ALA A 84 -3.13 11.07 8.78
CA ALA A 84 -4.30 11.92 8.55
C ALA A 84 -4.21 12.71 7.24
N LYS A 85 -3.00 13.08 6.79
CA LYS A 85 -2.79 13.76 5.51
C LYS A 85 -2.99 12.81 4.34
N VAL A 86 -2.34 11.64 4.37
CA VAL A 86 -2.53 10.58 3.36
C VAL A 86 -3.99 10.13 3.32
N LYS A 87 -4.64 9.95 4.48
CA LYS A 87 -6.08 9.66 4.55
C LYS A 87 -6.96 10.68 3.82
N ARG A 88 -6.62 11.95 3.86
CA ARG A 88 -7.39 13.02 3.20
C ARG A 88 -7.06 13.18 1.72
N GLU A 89 -5.87 12.79 1.28
CA GLU A 89 -5.41 12.95 -0.11
C GLU A 89 -5.74 11.75 -1.01
N LEU A 90 -6.11 10.60 -0.41
CA LEU A 90 -6.51 9.42 -1.18
C LEU A 90 -7.90 9.61 -1.79
N SER A 91 -7.95 9.99 -3.05
CA SER A 91 -9.19 10.07 -3.81
C SER A 91 -9.82 8.68 -4.00
N PRO A 92 -11.16 8.56 -4.07
CA PRO A 92 -11.79 7.27 -4.35
C PRO A 92 -11.31 6.64 -5.64
N VAL A 93 -11.23 5.30 -5.66
CA VAL A 93 -10.79 4.52 -6.82
C VAL A 93 -11.96 3.75 -7.41
N GLU A 94 -12.25 3.99 -8.69
CA GLU A 94 -13.22 3.20 -9.44
C GLU A 94 -12.56 2.04 -10.19
N ALA A 95 -13.12 0.83 -10.03
CA ALA A 95 -12.69 -0.38 -10.72
C ALA A 95 -13.91 -1.22 -11.15
N GLY A 96 -14.39 -1.01 -12.34
CA GLY A 96 -15.61 -1.67 -12.84
C GLY A 96 -16.83 -1.32 -11.96
N ARG A 97 -17.48 -2.32 -11.37
CA ARG A 97 -18.60 -2.16 -10.44
C ARG A 97 -18.20 -1.75 -9.02
N PHE A 98 -16.90 -1.72 -8.70
CA PHE A 98 -16.40 -1.44 -7.36
C PHE A 98 -15.99 0.03 -7.21
N PHE A 99 -16.22 0.57 -6.03
CA PHE A 99 -15.82 1.90 -5.62
C PHE A 99 -15.13 1.83 -4.26
N VAL A 100 -13.81 1.97 -4.25
CA VAL A 100 -12.98 1.94 -3.03
C VAL A 100 -12.84 3.35 -2.51
N PHE A 101 -13.15 3.59 -1.24
CA PHE A 101 -13.19 4.94 -0.67
C PHE A 101 -12.93 4.93 0.84
N GLY A 102 -12.44 6.05 1.36
CA GLY A 102 -12.35 6.31 2.80
C GLY A 102 -13.66 6.90 3.35
N ASN A 103 -13.84 6.86 4.67
CA ASN A 103 -15.07 7.32 5.32
C ASN A 103 -15.44 8.79 4.99
N HIS A 104 -14.44 9.64 4.75
CA HIS A 104 -14.65 11.04 4.35
C HIS A 104 -15.32 11.21 2.99
N ASP A 105 -15.26 10.17 2.14
CA ASP A 105 -15.81 10.15 0.79
C ASP A 105 -17.13 9.37 0.67
N LEU A 106 -17.72 8.95 1.79
CA LEU A 106 -18.99 8.19 1.79
C LEU A 106 -20.09 8.83 0.94
N LYS A 107 -20.15 10.16 0.90
CA LYS A 107 -21.13 10.91 0.10
C LYS A 107 -20.88 10.85 -1.41
N LYS A 108 -19.68 10.44 -1.83
CA LYS A 108 -19.29 10.32 -3.24
C LYS A 108 -19.63 8.94 -3.82
N LEU A 109 -20.05 7.97 -3.00
CA LEU A 109 -20.37 6.62 -3.45
C LEU A 109 -21.54 6.66 -4.48
N PRO A 110 -21.29 6.24 -5.74
CA PRO A 110 -22.35 6.15 -6.74
C PRO A 110 -23.36 5.06 -6.37
N LYS A 111 -24.65 5.30 -6.69
CA LYS A 111 -25.75 4.36 -6.34
C LYS A 111 -25.68 3.02 -7.05
N ASP A 112 -25.01 2.97 -8.19
CA ASP A 112 -24.84 1.80 -9.05
C ASP A 112 -23.55 1.03 -8.78
N LYS A 113 -22.74 1.43 -7.78
CA LYS A 113 -21.47 0.80 -7.43
C LYS A 113 -21.52 0.07 -6.09
N PHE A 114 -20.75 -0.98 -5.99
CA PHE A 114 -20.47 -1.65 -4.71
C PHE A 114 -19.36 -0.89 -3.97
N GLY A 115 -19.73 -0.24 -2.89
CA GLY A 115 -18.79 0.52 -2.06
C GLY A 115 -17.93 -0.41 -1.21
N LEU A 116 -16.63 -0.17 -1.21
CA LEU A 116 -15.62 -0.82 -0.39
C LEU A 116 -14.98 0.25 0.49
N LEU A 117 -15.45 0.36 1.72
CA LEU A 117 -14.93 1.32 2.68
C LEU A 117 -13.60 0.79 3.24
N ILE A 118 -12.52 1.48 2.95
CA ILE A 118 -11.19 1.19 3.44
C ILE A 118 -10.70 2.40 4.21
N GLU A 119 -10.51 2.23 5.50
CA GLU A 119 -9.78 3.24 6.28
C GLU A 119 -8.31 3.18 5.92
N ALA A 120 -7.75 4.33 5.51
CA ALA A 120 -6.33 4.41 5.19
C ALA A 120 -5.51 4.00 6.41
N SER A 121 -4.74 2.93 6.27
CA SER A 121 -3.86 2.37 7.27
C SER A 121 -2.49 2.11 6.66
N MET A 122 -1.53 1.70 7.46
CA MET A 122 -0.21 1.27 6.98
C MET A 122 -0.25 -0.07 6.22
N ALA A 123 -1.40 -0.75 6.15
CA ALA A 123 -1.54 -2.00 5.41
C ALA A 123 -1.72 -1.74 3.91
N PHE A 124 -1.11 -2.61 3.10
CA PHE A 124 -1.25 -2.60 1.64
C PHE A 124 -2.70 -2.89 1.20
N GLY A 125 -3.14 -2.30 0.10
CA GLY A 125 -4.46 -2.60 -0.48
C GLY A 125 -5.49 -1.48 -0.34
N THR A 126 -5.05 -0.21 -0.23
CA THR A 126 -5.95 0.97 -0.20
C THR A 126 -6.69 1.22 -1.53
N GLY A 127 -6.44 0.41 -2.56
CA GLY A 127 -7.02 0.58 -3.90
C GLY A 127 -6.25 1.52 -4.82
N HIS A 128 -5.39 2.38 -4.30
CA HIS A 128 -4.62 3.36 -5.08
C HIS A 128 -3.46 2.74 -5.84
N HIS A 129 -2.97 1.59 -5.40
CA HIS A 129 -1.94 0.86 -6.11
C HIS A 129 -2.54 0.22 -7.37
N GLY A 130 -1.88 0.37 -8.52
CA GLY A 130 -2.34 -0.14 -9.81
C GLY A 130 -2.66 -1.64 -9.81
N THR A 131 -1.96 -2.44 -9.00
CA THR A 131 -2.20 -3.89 -8.87
C THR A 131 -3.56 -4.18 -8.22
N THR A 132 -3.93 -3.50 -7.14
CA THR A 132 -5.23 -3.67 -6.48
C THR A 132 -6.38 -3.31 -7.42
N ARG A 133 -6.26 -2.19 -8.13
CA ARG A 133 -7.23 -1.80 -9.15
C ARG A 133 -7.32 -2.83 -10.27
N GLY A 134 -6.18 -3.35 -10.73
CA GLY A 134 -6.13 -4.42 -11.75
C GLY A 134 -6.84 -5.70 -11.31
N CYS A 135 -6.62 -6.15 -10.07
CA CYS A 135 -7.32 -7.32 -9.50
C CYS A 135 -8.83 -7.10 -9.38
N LEU A 136 -9.29 -5.93 -8.96
CA LEU A 136 -10.71 -5.60 -8.92
C LEU A 136 -11.36 -5.59 -10.31
N LEU A 137 -10.66 -5.08 -11.34
CA LEU A 137 -11.12 -5.13 -12.73
C LEU A 137 -11.16 -6.57 -13.27
N ALA A 138 -10.16 -7.39 -12.93
CA ALA A 138 -10.15 -8.81 -13.29
C ALA A 138 -11.33 -9.57 -12.66
N LEU A 139 -11.58 -9.35 -11.37
CA LEU A 139 -12.74 -9.89 -10.67
C LEU A 139 -14.06 -9.43 -11.33
N ASN A 140 -14.20 -8.14 -11.64
CA ASN A 140 -15.35 -7.62 -12.36
C ASN A 140 -15.60 -8.37 -13.68
N ASN A 141 -14.54 -8.58 -14.46
CA ASN A 141 -14.64 -9.30 -15.74
C ASN A 141 -15.04 -10.78 -15.56
N LEU A 142 -14.55 -11.47 -14.53
CA LEU A 142 -14.96 -12.85 -14.23
C LEU A 142 -16.45 -12.94 -13.91
N ILE A 143 -16.97 -11.99 -13.14
CA ILE A 143 -18.38 -11.92 -12.78
C ILE A 143 -19.24 -11.60 -13.99
N GLU A 144 -18.85 -10.65 -14.85
CA GLU A 144 -19.54 -10.31 -16.09
C GLU A 144 -19.63 -11.48 -17.07
N LYS A 145 -18.59 -12.33 -17.08
CA LYS A 145 -18.59 -13.58 -17.86
C LYS A 145 -19.44 -14.70 -17.25
N GLY A 146 -20.10 -14.43 -16.13
CA GLY A 146 -20.96 -15.41 -15.46
C GLY A 146 -20.20 -16.58 -14.82
N LYS A 147 -18.90 -16.40 -14.48
CA LYS A 147 -18.15 -17.44 -13.79
C LYS A 147 -18.78 -17.71 -12.43
N LYS A 148 -19.13 -18.96 -12.17
CA LYS A 148 -19.60 -19.39 -10.86
C LYS A 148 -18.41 -19.40 -9.89
N ILE A 149 -18.56 -18.77 -8.75
CA ILE A 149 -17.55 -18.65 -7.71
C ILE A 149 -18.25 -18.97 -6.39
N ASP A 150 -17.94 -20.14 -5.83
CA ASP A 150 -18.55 -20.63 -4.60
C ASP A 150 -17.57 -20.60 -3.42
N ASP A 151 -16.28 -20.88 -3.67
CA ASP A 151 -15.23 -20.93 -2.67
C ASP A 151 -14.04 -20.07 -3.05
N VAL A 152 -13.69 -19.11 -2.20
CA VAL A 152 -12.67 -18.09 -2.47
C VAL A 152 -11.68 -17.97 -1.35
N ILE A 153 -10.41 -17.78 -1.70
CA ILE A 153 -9.35 -17.47 -0.78
C ILE A 153 -8.56 -16.24 -1.23
N ASP A 154 -8.33 -15.31 -0.29
CA ASP A 154 -7.50 -14.12 -0.46
C ASP A 154 -6.26 -14.26 0.43
N ILE A 155 -5.12 -14.68 -0.15
CA ILE A 155 -3.85 -14.88 0.57
C ILE A 155 -2.97 -13.64 0.41
N GLY A 156 -2.48 -13.10 1.54
CA GLY A 156 -1.85 -11.78 1.56
C GLY A 156 -2.90 -10.70 1.41
N CYS A 157 -3.98 -10.80 2.16
CA CYS A 157 -5.19 -10.01 1.96
C CYS A 157 -5.01 -8.51 2.28
N GLY A 158 -3.98 -8.13 3.02
CA GLY A 158 -3.73 -6.74 3.42
C GLY A 158 -4.95 -6.11 4.08
N THR A 159 -5.60 -5.18 3.39
CA THR A 159 -6.85 -4.53 3.84
C THR A 159 -8.10 -5.40 3.66
N ALA A 160 -8.00 -6.60 3.10
CA ALA A 160 -9.07 -7.50 2.66
C ALA A 160 -9.98 -6.89 1.56
N VAL A 161 -9.51 -5.93 0.78
CA VAL A 161 -10.31 -5.25 -0.24
C VAL A 161 -10.83 -6.21 -1.32
N LEU A 162 -10.04 -7.22 -1.73
CA LEU A 162 -10.44 -8.21 -2.74
C LEU A 162 -11.45 -9.20 -2.16
N ALA A 163 -11.20 -9.72 -0.97
CA ALA A 163 -12.15 -10.57 -0.25
C ALA A 163 -13.51 -9.88 -0.07
N MET A 164 -13.50 -8.60 0.34
CA MET A 164 -14.73 -7.81 0.47
C MET A 164 -15.43 -7.57 -0.86
N ALA A 165 -14.67 -7.35 -1.94
CA ALA A 165 -15.25 -7.19 -3.28
C ALA A 165 -16.03 -8.44 -3.70
N VAL A 166 -15.47 -9.65 -3.49
CA VAL A 166 -16.16 -10.91 -3.75
C VAL A 166 -17.42 -11.05 -2.90
N ALA A 167 -17.32 -10.82 -1.59
CA ALA A 167 -18.44 -10.99 -0.67
C ALA A 167 -19.59 -10.00 -0.92
N LYS A 168 -19.32 -8.83 -1.53
CA LYS A 168 -20.34 -7.85 -1.93
C LYS A 168 -21.16 -8.27 -3.16
N VAL A 169 -20.58 -9.07 -4.06
CA VAL A 169 -21.17 -9.39 -5.37
C VAL A 169 -21.56 -10.85 -5.53
N SER A 170 -21.25 -11.69 -4.54
CA SER A 170 -21.56 -13.13 -4.57
C SER A 170 -22.00 -13.64 -3.21
N SER A 171 -22.53 -14.87 -3.19
CA SER A 171 -22.79 -15.64 -1.96
C SER A 171 -21.64 -16.59 -1.60
N ALA A 172 -20.50 -16.48 -2.26
CA ALA A 172 -19.35 -17.34 -2.05
C ALA A 172 -18.90 -17.39 -0.58
N ARG A 173 -18.39 -18.52 -0.17
CA ARG A 173 -17.62 -18.63 1.07
C ARG A 173 -16.25 -18.00 0.83
N VAL A 174 -15.87 -17.07 1.68
CA VAL A 174 -14.64 -16.31 1.52
C VAL A 174 -13.75 -16.48 2.75
N ILE A 175 -12.51 -16.89 2.50
CA ILE A 175 -11.43 -16.90 3.49
C ILE A 175 -10.42 -15.84 3.09
N ALA A 176 -9.92 -15.07 4.06
CA ALA A 176 -8.87 -14.09 3.88
C ALA A 176 -7.75 -14.37 4.89
N SER A 177 -6.50 -14.26 4.49
CA SER A 177 -5.38 -14.44 5.39
C SER A 177 -4.20 -13.55 5.03
N ASP A 178 -3.43 -13.17 6.04
CA ASP A 178 -2.16 -12.47 5.85
C ASP A 178 -1.11 -13.04 6.81
N VAL A 179 0.16 -12.93 6.46
CA VAL A 179 1.28 -13.32 7.32
C VAL A 179 1.52 -12.27 8.41
N ASP A 180 1.18 -11.01 8.13
CA ASP A 180 1.32 -9.89 9.05
C ASP A 180 0.07 -9.75 9.94
N GLN A 181 0.27 -9.86 11.25
CA GLN A 181 -0.79 -9.67 12.24
C GLN A 181 -1.43 -8.27 12.16
N VAL A 182 -0.64 -7.23 11.86
CA VAL A 182 -1.15 -5.86 11.72
C VAL A 182 -2.09 -5.76 10.51
N ALA A 183 -1.75 -6.42 9.41
CA ALA A 183 -2.64 -6.49 8.23
C ALA A 183 -3.95 -7.20 8.56
N VAL A 184 -3.92 -8.30 9.33
CA VAL A 184 -5.13 -9.01 9.78
C VAL A 184 -6.02 -8.12 10.64
N GLU A 185 -5.46 -7.36 11.57
CA GLU A 185 -6.22 -6.42 12.41
C GLU A 185 -6.89 -5.34 11.58
N VAL A 186 -6.19 -4.79 10.59
CA VAL A 186 -6.73 -3.83 9.63
C VAL A 186 -7.84 -4.46 8.79
N ALA A 187 -7.63 -5.68 8.28
CA ALA A 187 -8.65 -6.41 7.54
C ALA A 187 -9.93 -6.58 8.36
N LEU A 188 -9.83 -7.07 9.61
CA LEU A 188 -10.96 -7.25 10.51
C LEU A 188 -11.71 -5.94 10.79
N ALA A 189 -10.99 -4.83 10.98
CA ALA A 189 -11.60 -3.51 11.14
C ALA A 189 -12.39 -3.10 9.89
N ASN A 190 -11.83 -3.31 8.69
CA ASN A 190 -12.48 -3.02 7.42
C ASN A 190 -13.71 -3.94 7.19
N LEU A 191 -13.61 -5.23 7.51
CA LEU A 191 -14.75 -6.15 7.44
C LEU A 191 -15.92 -5.65 8.29
N LYS A 192 -15.65 -5.22 9.52
CA LYS A 192 -16.66 -4.66 10.43
C LYS A 192 -17.25 -3.36 9.87
N ALA A 193 -16.43 -2.45 9.37
CA ALA A 193 -16.89 -1.18 8.77
C ALA A 193 -17.80 -1.40 7.54
N ASN A 194 -17.58 -2.49 6.80
CA ASN A 194 -18.39 -2.90 5.65
C ASN A 194 -19.54 -3.85 5.99
N LYS A 195 -19.73 -4.25 7.27
CA LYS A 195 -20.73 -5.23 7.75
C LYS A 195 -20.57 -6.61 7.09
N LEU A 196 -19.34 -7.04 6.95
CA LEU A 196 -18.94 -8.31 6.31
C LEU A 196 -18.24 -9.29 7.29
N GLU A 197 -18.18 -8.96 8.58
CA GLU A 197 -17.55 -9.78 9.62
C GLU A 197 -18.12 -11.19 9.75
N ASN A 198 -19.37 -11.40 9.36
CA ASN A 198 -20.02 -12.71 9.35
C ASN A 198 -20.01 -13.40 7.97
N ARG A 199 -19.39 -12.76 6.97
CA ARG A 199 -19.34 -13.26 5.59
C ARG A 199 -17.93 -13.69 5.18
N ILE A 200 -16.92 -13.24 5.87
CA ILE A 200 -15.50 -13.49 5.57
C ILE A 200 -14.81 -13.97 6.84
N VAL A 201 -14.18 -15.14 6.75
CA VAL A 201 -13.31 -15.65 7.81
C VAL A 201 -11.90 -15.08 7.56
N CYS A 202 -11.37 -14.32 8.52
CA CYS A 202 -10.07 -13.67 8.39
C CYS A 202 -9.15 -14.01 9.57
N PHE A 203 -7.91 -14.44 9.28
CA PHE A 203 -6.93 -14.83 10.30
C PHE A 203 -5.49 -14.74 9.79
N GLN A 204 -4.54 -14.79 10.73
CA GLN A 204 -3.12 -14.83 10.40
C GLN A 204 -2.71 -16.22 9.91
N ALA A 205 -2.04 -16.30 8.75
CA ALA A 205 -1.51 -17.53 8.21
C ALA A 205 -0.36 -17.29 7.21
N THR A 206 0.53 -18.27 7.10
CA THR A 206 1.58 -18.32 6.10
C THR A 206 1.10 -19.12 4.89
N GLY A 207 0.76 -18.44 3.79
CA GLY A 207 0.30 -19.06 2.56
C GLY A 207 -0.81 -20.08 2.78
N PHE A 208 -0.63 -21.31 2.30
CA PHE A 208 -1.62 -22.42 2.39
C PHE A 208 -1.44 -23.32 3.62
N GLU A 209 -0.61 -22.96 4.58
CA GLU A 209 -0.23 -23.90 5.65
C GLU A 209 -1.32 -24.09 6.73
N HIS A 210 -2.23 -23.13 6.88
CA HIS A 210 -3.25 -23.16 7.90
C HIS A 210 -4.28 -24.30 7.69
N THR A 211 -4.70 -24.96 8.77
CA THR A 211 -5.64 -26.09 8.73
C THR A 211 -6.97 -25.71 8.09
N GLU A 212 -7.51 -24.54 8.43
CA GLU A 212 -8.75 -24.01 7.88
C GLU A 212 -8.68 -23.83 6.35
N ILE A 213 -7.53 -23.42 5.81
CA ILE A 213 -7.33 -23.29 4.36
C ILE A 213 -7.27 -24.66 3.72
N LYS A 214 -6.50 -25.59 4.28
CA LYS A 214 -6.33 -26.95 3.74
C LYS A 214 -7.66 -27.72 3.72
N SER A 215 -8.47 -27.60 4.77
CA SER A 215 -9.76 -28.31 4.87
C SER A 215 -10.83 -27.79 3.93
N ASN A 216 -10.69 -26.56 3.46
CA ASN A 216 -11.64 -25.91 2.56
C ASN A 216 -11.23 -25.91 1.08
N ALA A 217 -10.03 -26.41 0.75
CA ALA A 217 -9.58 -26.57 -0.63
C ALA A 217 -10.37 -27.71 -1.35
N PRO A 218 -10.54 -27.63 -2.69
CA PRO A 218 -10.01 -26.60 -3.61
C PRO A 218 -10.85 -25.31 -3.59
N PHE A 219 -10.27 -24.20 -4.07
CA PHE A 219 -10.93 -22.91 -4.25
C PHE A 219 -11.17 -22.63 -5.73
N ASP A 220 -12.23 -21.85 -6.02
CA ASP A 220 -12.58 -21.43 -7.38
C ASP A 220 -11.81 -20.16 -7.82
N LEU A 221 -11.39 -19.37 -6.80
CA LEU A 221 -10.68 -18.10 -6.96
C LEU A 221 -9.75 -17.84 -5.78
#